data_22a1a24a3321949ce7e1082a18d3effc
#
_entry.id   22a1a24a3321949ce7e1082a18d3effc
#
_cell.length_a   1.000
_cell.length_b   1.000
_cell.length_c   1.000
_cell.angle_alpha   90.00
_cell.angle_beta   90.00
_cell.angle_gamma   90.00
#
_symmetry.space_group_name_H-M   'P 1'
#
loop_
_entity.id
_entity.type
_entity.pdbx_description
1 polymer ?
#
loop_
_entity_poly.entity_id
_entity_poly.type
_entity_poly.pdbx_seq_one_letter_code
_entity_poly.pdbx_strand_id
1 'polypeptide(L)'
;MIYSFNNDYSEGAHPRILQAMMETNLEQNNGYSLDLHTDHAKELIRQEIGREDADIHMITGGTQTNLLAISCALKPYQAVICAETGHINVHETGAIEATGHKVLGQPTPDGLMTPALIQKALDWHTDEHMVQPKMVYISNATEVGTQYTKAQLEALSAFCRQKGLYLFLDGARLGSALTSPAGDLTLADIARLTDLFYIGG
;
A
#
# COMPACT_ATOMS: atom_id res chain seq x y z
N MET A 1 20.79 18.44 20.27
CA MET A 1 20.27 17.68 19.10
C MET A 1 19.15 18.51 18.51
N ILE A 2 19.19 18.79 17.21
CA ILE A 2 18.12 19.55 16.51
C ILE A 2 17.25 18.49 15.82
N TYR A 3 15.99 18.42 16.21
CA TYR A 3 15.01 17.57 15.50
C TYR A 3 14.55 18.28 14.23
N SER A 4 14.56 17.55 13.12
CA SER A 4 14.03 18.00 11.84
C SER A 4 12.70 17.31 11.58
N PHE A 5 11.70 18.09 11.16
CA PHE A 5 10.38 17.60 10.76
C PHE A 5 10.19 17.62 9.24
N ASN A 6 11.28 17.62 8.46
CA ASN A 6 11.21 17.62 6.99
C ASN A 6 10.70 16.29 6.43
N ASN A 7 10.97 15.20 7.12
CA ASN A 7 10.48 13.86 6.79
C ASN A 7 10.52 12.97 8.03
N ASP A 8 9.94 11.78 7.96
CA ASP A 8 9.84 10.78 9.02
C ASP A 8 10.78 9.57 8.82
N TYR A 9 11.80 9.70 7.96
CA TYR A 9 12.78 8.65 7.63
C TYR A 9 14.24 9.15 7.66
N SER A 10 14.54 10.14 8.51
CA SER A 10 15.89 10.72 8.62
C SER A 10 16.83 9.92 9.51
N GLU A 11 16.29 9.13 10.44
CA GLU A 11 17.09 8.28 11.31
C GLU A 11 17.41 6.95 10.63
N GLY A 12 18.48 6.28 11.12
CA GLY A 12 18.83 4.93 10.68
C GLY A 12 17.96 3.86 11.32
N ALA A 13 18.29 2.59 11.04
CA ALA A 13 17.56 1.46 11.58
C ALA A 13 17.68 1.35 13.11
N HIS A 14 16.68 0.74 13.75
CA HIS A 14 16.71 0.46 15.19
C HIS A 14 17.97 -0.32 15.58
N PRO A 15 18.61 -0.06 16.75
CA PRO A 15 19.88 -0.70 17.15
C PRO A 15 19.88 -2.23 17.08
N ARG A 16 18.76 -2.90 17.38
CA ARG A 16 18.64 -4.36 17.26
C ARG A 16 18.74 -4.85 15.82
N ILE A 17 18.28 -4.06 14.84
CA ILE A 17 18.41 -4.39 13.40
C ILE A 17 19.88 -4.27 13.00
N LEU A 18 20.54 -3.18 13.40
CA LEU A 18 21.97 -3.00 13.12
C LEU A 18 22.80 -4.12 13.73
N GLN A 19 22.48 -4.55 14.95
CA GLN A 19 23.13 -5.67 15.61
C GLN A 19 22.95 -6.98 14.80
N ALA A 20 21.73 -7.30 14.42
CA ALA A 20 21.45 -8.50 13.61
C ALA A 20 22.19 -8.47 12.26
N MET A 21 22.26 -7.32 11.61
CA MET A 21 23.04 -7.14 10.39
C MET A 21 24.53 -7.37 10.61
N MET A 22 25.10 -6.93 11.72
CA MET A 22 26.50 -7.20 12.07
C MET A 22 26.76 -8.68 12.33
N GLU A 23 25.85 -9.36 13.00
CA GLU A 23 25.97 -10.79 13.33
C GLU A 23 25.90 -11.68 12.09
N THR A 24 25.11 -11.31 11.10
CA THR A 24 24.90 -12.08 9.86
C THR A 24 25.76 -11.62 8.67
N ASN A 25 26.57 -10.55 8.84
CA ASN A 25 27.27 -9.86 7.76
C ASN A 25 28.24 -10.73 6.94
N LEU A 26 28.77 -11.80 7.52
CA LEU A 26 29.71 -12.71 6.85
C LEU A 26 29.07 -14.02 6.42
N GLU A 27 27.76 -14.16 6.58
CA GLU A 27 27.05 -15.34 6.08
C GLU A 27 27.03 -15.37 4.55
N GLN A 28 27.15 -16.58 3.99
CA GLN A 28 27.06 -16.80 2.55
C GLN A 28 25.62 -17.18 2.19
N ASN A 29 24.82 -16.20 1.82
CA ASN A 29 23.41 -16.38 1.49
C ASN A 29 23.17 -16.37 -0.02
N ASN A 30 22.13 -17.09 -0.45
CA ASN A 30 21.62 -16.98 -1.81
C ASN A 30 21.01 -15.58 -2.03
N GLY A 31 21.12 -15.06 -3.25
CA GLY A 31 20.45 -13.82 -3.63
C GLY A 31 18.99 -14.02 -4.04
N TYR A 32 18.34 -12.91 -4.41
CA TYR A 32 16.99 -12.89 -5.02
C TYR A 32 15.89 -13.46 -4.13
N SER A 33 15.95 -13.18 -2.83
CA SER A 33 14.99 -13.67 -1.83
C SER A 33 14.89 -15.21 -1.74
N LEU A 34 15.99 -15.91 -2.05
CA LEU A 34 16.10 -17.36 -1.94
C LEU A 34 16.94 -17.78 -0.71
N ASP A 35 17.10 -16.88 0.24
CA ASP A 35 17.83 -17.08 1.48
C ASP A 35 16.89 -17.42 2.65
N LEU A 36 17.47 -18.04 3.68
CA LEU A 36 16.72 -18.49 4.87
C LEU A 36 16.15 -17.32 5.69
N HIS A 37 16.80 -16.14 5.69
CA HIS A 37 16.31 -14.98 6.42
C HIS A 37 15.02 -14.44 5.78
N THR A 38 14.99 -14.38 4.44
CA THR A 38 13.80 -13.99 3.69
C THR A 38 12.64 -14.98 3.90
N ASP A 39 12.93 -16.31 3.86
CA ASP A 39 11.89 -17.32 4.08
C ASP A 39 11.33 -17.23 5.50
N HIS A 40 12.18 -17.07 6.50
CA HIS A 40 11.75 -16.89 7.88
C HIS A 40 10.93 -15.60 8.08
N ALA A 41 11.35 -14.50 7.47
CA ALA A 41 10.59 -13.24 7.52
C ALA A 41 9.19 -13.39 6.90
N LYS A 42 9.07 -14.07 5.75
CA LYS A 42 7.77 -14.36 5.11
C LYS A 42 6.88 -15.21 6.01
N GLU A 43 7.46 -16.21 6.69
CA GLU A 43 6.72 -17.06 7.63
C GLU A 43 6.16 -16.23 8.81
N LEU A 44 7.00 -15.40 9.44
CA LEU A 44 6.57 -14.51 10.52
C LEU A 44 5.48 -13.53 10.08
N ILE A 45 5.59 -12.97 8.87
CA ILE A 45 4.56 -12.09 8.34
C ILE A 45 3.26 -12.85 8.12
N ARG A 46 3.28 -14.07 7.54
CA ARG A 46 2.05 -14.90 7.37
C ARG A 46 1.37 -15.18 8.70
N GLN A 47 2.14 -15.52 9.74
CA GLN A 47 1.62 -15.71 11.09
C GLN A 47 0.94 -14.45 11.63
N GLU A 48 1.59 -13.30 11.49
CA GLU A 48 1.08 -12.01 11.99
C GLU A 48 -0.18 -11.55 11.26
N ILE A 49 -0.26 -11.77 9.94
CA ILE A 49 -1.45 -11.42 9.15
C ILE A 49 -2.55 -12.49 9.19
N GLY A 50 -2.27 -13.67 9.74
CA GLY A 50 -3.22 -14.79 9.79
C GLY A 50 -3.58 -15.37 8.41
N ARG A 51 -2.64 -15.33 7.43
CA ARG A 51 -2.87 -15.78 6.05
C ARG A 51 -1.70 -16.63 5.54
N GLU A 52 -1.83 -17.95 5.68
CA GLU A 52 -0.85 -18.93 5.21
C GLU A 52 -0.65 -18.91 3.68
N ASP A 53 -1.70 -18.51 2.95
CA ASP A 53 -1.76 -18.45 1.49
C ASP A 53 -1.24 -17.11 0.91
N ALA A 54 -0.77 -16.18 1.75
CA ALA A 54 -0.29 -14.89 1.28
C ALA A 54 1.03 -15.02 0.52
N ASP A 55 1.10 -14.38 -0.65
CA ASP A 55 2.32 -14.21 -1.42
C ASP A 55 3.05 -12.94 -0.94
N ILE A 56 4.30 -13.10 -0.49
CA ILE A 56 5.07 -12.03 0.14
C ILE A 56 6.36 -11.78 -0.64
N HIS A 57 6.58 -10.52 -1.00
CA HIS A 57 7.74 -10.05 -1.75
C HIS A 57 8.45 -8.94 -0.98
N MET A 58 9.79 -9.02 -0.89
CA MET A 58 10.63 -7.98 -0.34
C MET A 58 11.04 -7.02 -1.45
N ILE A 59 10.67 -5.75 -1.34
CA ILE A 59 10.89 -4.71 -2.36
C ILE A 59 11.59 -3.53 -1.70
N THR A 60 12.48 -2.86 -2.43
CA THR A 60 13.42 -1.88 -1.88
C THR A 60 12.86 -0.47 -1.67
N GLY A 61 11.62 -0.20 -2.10
CA GLY A 61 11.04 1.15 -1.95
C GLY A 61 9.57 1.23 -2.31
N GLY A 62 8.87 2.21 -1.72
CA GLY A 62 7.41 2.41 -1.88
C GLY A 62 7.01 2.67 -3.32
N THR A 63 7.66 3.60 -4.02
CA THR A 63 7.38 3.88 -5.44
C THR A 63 7.55 2.64 -6.32
N GLN A 64 8.61 1.85 -6.09
CA GLN A 64 8.80 0.58 -6.82
C GLN A 64 7.68 -0.41 -6.49
N THR A 65 7.25 -0.48 -5.24
CA THR A 65 6.14 -1.34 -4.82
C THR A 65 4.84 -0.93 -5.52
N ASN A 66 4.52 0.36 -5.53
CA ASN A 66 3.32 0.90 -6.14
C ASN A 66 3.26 0.63 -7.64
N LEU A 67 4.34 0.93 -8.38
CA LEU A 67 4.36 0.67 -9.81
C LEU A 67 4.30 -0.82 -10.15
N LEU A 68 4.96 -1.68 -9.38
CA LEU A 68 4.90 -3.13 -9.59
C LEU A 68 3.51 -3.69 -9.29
N ALA A 69 2.93 -3.35 -8.13
CA ALA A 69 1.60 -3.81 -7.75
C ALA A 69 0.53 -3.42 -8.78
N ILE A 70 0.55 -2.17 -9.24
CA ILE A 70 -0.40 -1.65 -10.23
C ILE A 70 -0.17 -2.30 -11.59
N SER A 71 1.07 -2.35 -12.08
CA SER A 71 1.37 -2.91 -13.40
C SER A 71 1.17 -4.43 -13.51
N CYS A 72 1.37 -5.16 -12.39
CA CYS A 72 1.10 -6.60 -12.37
C CYS A 72 -0.38 -6.94 -12.30
N ALA A 73 -1.18 -6.11 -11.59
CA ALA A 73 -2.59 -6.39 -11.35
C ALA A 73 -3.51 -5.87 -12.48
N LEU A 74 -3.10 -4.84 -13.21
CA LEU A 74 -3.93 -4.15 -14.20
C LEU A 74 -3.52 -4.50 -15.63
N LYS A 75 -4.53 -4.55 -16.51
CA LYS A 75 -4.33 -4.60 -17.98
C LYS A 75 -4.02 -3.18 -18.49
N PRO A 76 -3.33 -3.03 -19.65
CA PRO A 76 -2.90 -1.71 -20.15
C PRO A 76 -4.00 -0.66 -20.31
N TYR A 77 -5.25 -1.07 -20.53
CA TYR A 77 -6.41 -0.17 -20.64
C TYR A 77 -7.12 0.09 -19.32
N GLN A 78 -6.64 -0.48 -18.21
CA GLN A 78 -7.22 -0.30 -16.89
C GLN A 78 -6.51 0.81 -16.11
N ALA A 79 -7.24 1.41 -15.16
CA ALA A 79 -6.81 2.54 -14.39
C ALA A 79 -6.97 2.29 -12.89
N VAL A 80 -6.22 3.07 -12.09
CA VAL A 80 -6.29 3.08 -10.64
C VAL A 80 -6.96 4.36 -10.15
N ILE A 81 -7.96 4.23 -9.27
CA ILE A 81 -8.62 5.35 -8.59
C ILE A 81 -7.91 5.61 -7.26
N CYS A 82 -7.64 6.86 -6.92
CA CYS A 82 -7.09 7.26 -5.62
C CYS A 82 -7.63 8.63 -5.18
N ALA A 83 -7.32 9.05 -3.96
CA ALA A 83 -7.49 10.46 -3.57
C ALA A 83 -6.56 11.35 -4.42
N GLU A 84 -6.97 12.59 -4.71
CA GLU A 84 -6.10 13.52 -5.47
C GLU A 84 -4.78 13.81 -4.75
N THR A 85 -4.76 13.69 -3.40
CA THR A 85 -3.57 13.79 -2.57
C THR A 85 -2.76 12.48 -2.50
N GLY A 86 -3.27 11.39 -3.05
CA GLY A 86 -2.63 10.07 -2.98
C GLY A 86 -1.22 10.06 -3.55
N HIS A 87 -0.30 9.36 -2.90
CA HIS A 87 1.12 9.37 -3.20
C HIS A 87 1.42 9.06 -4.68
N ILE A 88 0.72 8.08 -5.25
CA ILE A 88 0.84 7.69 -6.67
C ILE A 88 0.43 8.79 -7.64
N ASN A 89 -0.39 9.76 -7.19
CA ASN A 89 -0.87 10.86 -8.03
C ASN A 89 0.05 12.07 -7.98
N VAL A 90 0.74 12.32 -6.85
CA VAL A 90 1.45 13.61 -6.63
C VAL A 90 2.93 13.48 -6.29
N HIS A 91 3.42 12.34 -5.79
CA HIS A 91 4.78 12.21 -5.24
C HIS A 91 5.64 11.12 -5.88
N GLU A 92 5.25 10.57 -7.04
CA GLU A 92 6.00 9.49 -7.69
C GLU A 92 6.55 9.84 -9.09
N THR A 93 6.57 11.13 -9.43
CA THR A 93 7.21 11.64 -10.67
C THR A 93 6.73 10.94 -11.95
N GLY A 94 5.45 10.54 -11.99
CA GLY A 94 4.87 9.82 -13.13
C GLY A 94 5.25 8.33 -13.22
N ALA A 95 5.64 7.70 -12.10
CA ALA A 95 6.04 6.30 -12.10
C ALA A 95 4.93 5.36 -12.55
N ILE A 96 3.68 5.63 -12.15
CA ILE A 96 2.53 4.81 -12.55
C ILE A 96 2.21 5.02 -14.03
N GLU A 97 2.19 6.27 -14.50
CA GLU A 97 1.95 6.60 -15.90
C GLU A 97 3.02 6.00 -16.83
N ALA A 98 4.27 5.90 -16.35
CA ALA A 98 5.36 5.25 -17.08
C ALA A 98 5.11 3.74 -17.32
N THR A 99 4.27 3.10 -16.51
CA THR A 99 3.83 1.70 -16.74
C THR A 99 2.65 1.60 -17.71
N GLY A 100 2.15 2.73 -18.22
CA GLY A 100 1.02 2.78 -19.15
C GLY A 100 -0.35 2.88 -18.47
N HIS A 101 -0.41 3.03 -17.15
CA HIS A 101 -1.67 3.13 -16.40
C HIS A 101 -2.00 4.56 -16.03
N LYS A 102 -3.27 4.92 -16.15
CA LYS A 102 -3.79 6.22 -15.75
C LYS A 102 -4.16 6.23 -14.28
N VAL A 103 -3.73 7.26 -13.56
CA VAL A 103 -4.20 7.55 -12.20
C VAL A 103 -5.43 8.47 -12.27
N LEU A 104 -6.49 8.11 -11.54
CA LEU A 104 -7.77 8.82 -11.50
C LEU A 104 -7.96 9.45 -10.12
N GLY A 105 -7.31 10.60 -9.90
CA GLY A 105 -7.41 11.36 -8.65
C GLY A 105 -8.82 11.87 -8.39
N GLN A 106 -9.36 11.61 -7.20
CA GLN A 106 -10.66 12.09 -6.74
C GLN A 106 -10.48 13.14 -5.64
N PRO A 107 -11.11 14.32 -5.75
CA PRO A 107 -11.03 15.33 -4.71
C PRO A 107 -11.68 14.82 -3.42
N THR A 108 -10.94 14.89 -2.32
CA THR A 108 -11.40 14.56 -0.98
C THR A 108 -10.98 15.66 0.00
N PRO A 109 -11.78 15.98 1.02
CA PRO A 109 -11.42 17.00 2.01
C PRO A 109 -10.34 16.50 3.00
N ASP A 110 -10.18 15.20 3.16
CA ASP A 110 -9.41 14.54 4.20
C ASP A 110 -8.53 13.39 3.70
N GLY A 111 -8.39 13.22 2.39
CA GLY A 111 -7.59 12.15 1.79
C GLY A 111 -8.24 10.76 1.82
N LEU A 112 -9.41 10.61 2.45
CA LEU A 112 -10.09 9.31 2.55
C LEU A 112 -10.96 9.05 1.32
N MET A 113 -10.74 7.91 0.67
CA MET A 113 -11.65 7.40 -0.35
C MET A 113 -12.90 6.81 0.28
N THR A 114 -14.03 7.01 -0.37
CA THR A 114 -15.32 6.46 0.06
C THR A 114 -16.01 5.72 -1.09
N PRO A 115 -16.94 4.79 -0.81
CA PRO A 115 -17.74 4.15 -1.85
C PRO A 115 -18.42 5.15 -2.81
N ALA A 116 -18.88 6.30 -2.28
CA ALA A 116 -19.52 7.33 -3.09
C ALA A 116 -18.56 8.00 -4.09
N LEU A 117 -17.32 8.30 -3.67
CA LEU A 117 -16.29 8.86 -4.55
C LEU A 117 -15.86 7.86 -5.62
N ILE A 118 -15.72 6.58 -5.25
CA ILE A 118 -15.40 5.52 -6.20
C ILE A 118 -16.53 5.35 -7.22
N GLN A 119 -17.80 5.34 -6.76
CA GLN A 119 -18.95 5.24 -7.66
C GLN A 119 -19.00 6.40 -8.65
N LYS A 120 -18.72 7.64 -8.19
CA LYS A 120 -18.64 8.81 -9.07
C LYS A 120 -17.58 8.63 -10.17
N ALA A 121 -16.41 8.09 -9.84
CA ALA A 121 -15.37 7.81 -10.82
C ALA A 121 -15.81 6.72 -11.81
N LEU A 122 -16.51 5.68 -11.36
CA LEU A 122 -17.05 4.63 -12.22
C LEU A 122 -18.14 5.17 -13.16
N ASP A 123 -19.06 6.00 -12.65
CA ASP A 123 -20.14 6.60 -13.44
C ASP A 123 -19.64 7.55 -14.53
N TRP A 124 -18.46 8.14 -14.34
CA TRP A 124 -17.82 8.99 -15.33
C TRP A 124 -17.14 8.18 -16.45
N HIS A 125 -16.59 7.00 -16.14
CA HIS A 125 -15.80 6.19 -17.08
C HIS A 125 -16.68 5.13 -17.76
N THR A 126 -17.66 5.56 -18.55
CA THR A 126 -18.65 4.69 -19.21
C THR A 126 -18.48 4.58 -20.72
N ASP A 127 -17.67 5.44 -21.34
CA ASP A 127 -17.37 5.45 -22.76
C ASP A 127 -16.30 4.39 -23.10
N GLU A 128 -16.47 3.69 -24.22
CA GLU A 128 -15.54 2.64 -24.67
C GLU A 128 -14.14 3.16 -25.04
N HIS A 129 -13.96 4.48 -25.23
CA HIS A 129 -12.67 5.12 -25.49
C HIS A 129 -11.97 5.56 -24.19
N MET A 130 -12.63 5.43 -23.04
CA MET A 130 -12.05 5.77 -21.74
C MET A 130 -11.34 4.56 -21.12
N VAL A 131 -10.35 4.82 -20.26
CA VAL A 131 -9.75 3.76 -19.44
C VAL A 131 -10.78 3.18 -18.50
N GLN A 132 -10.65 1.90 -18.17
CA GLN A 132 -11.55 1.20 -17.26
C GLN A 132 -10.99 1.20 -15.83
N PRO A 133 -11.62 1.87 -14.87
CA PRO A 133 -11.19 1.78 -13.48
C PRO A 133 -11.31 0.34 -12.98
N LYS A 134 -10.21 -0.20 -12.40
CA LYS A 134 -10.17 -1.60 -11.94
C LYS A 134 -9.53 -1.77 -10.57
N MET A 135 -8.83 -0.76 -10.08
CA MET A 135 -8.19 -0.76 -8.78
C MET A 135 -8.55 0.53 -8.02
N VAL A 136 -8.71 0.41 -6.72
CA VAL A 136 -8.75 1.52 -5.77
C VAL A 136 -7.48 1.47 -4.94
N TYR A 137 -6.72 2.56 -4.95
CA TYR A 137 -5.55 2.76 -4.12
C TYR A 137 -5.91 3.67 -2.95
N ILE A 138 -5.50 3.28 -1.75
CA ILE A 138 -5.64 4.05 -0.52
C ILE A 138 -4.34 4.00 0.27
N SER A 139 -4.07 5.01 1.10
CA SER A 139 -2.95 5.01 2.05
C SER A 139 -3.47 4.98 3.48
N ASN A 140 -2.78 4.27 4.37
CA ASN A 140 -3.08 4.30 5.81
C ASN A 140 -1.77 4.37 6.63
N ALA A 141 -1.50 5.49 7.36
CA ALA A 141 -2.22 6.77 7.33
C ALA A 141 -2.13 7.46 5.96
N THR A 142 -3.11 8.32 5.66
CA THR A 142 -3.13 9.10 4.41
C THR A 142 -2.04 10.18 4.41
N GLU A 143 -1.77 10.76 3.25
CA GLU A 143 -0.78 11.83 3.05
C GLU A 143 -1.11 13.12 3.83
N VAL A 144 -2.36 13.28 4.24
CA VAL A 144 -2.83 14.40 5.08
C VAL A 144 -2.99 14.03 6.56
N GLY A 145 -2.56 12.83 6.96
CA GLY A 145 -2.50 12.38 8.35
C GLY A 145 -3.78 11.79 8.93
N THR A 146 -4.79 11.54 8.11
CA THR A 146 -6.01 10.83 8.53
C THR A 146 -5.82 9.31 8.48
N GLN A 147 -6.72 8.57 9.14
CA GLN A 147 -6.70 7.11 9.18
C GLN A 147 -8.07 6.54 8.88
N TYR A 148 -8.10 5.39 8.21
CA TYR A 148 -9.33 4.61 8.07
C TYR A 148 -9.67 3.92 9.37
N THR A 149 -10.93 4.01 9.79
CA THR A 149 -11.49 3.13 10.80
C THR A 149 -11.78 1.75 10.19
N LYS A 150 -11.89 0.73 11.03
CA LYS A 150 -12.27 -0.62 10.60
C LYS A 150 -13.58 -0.63 9.82
N ALA A 151 -14.58 0.09 10.29
CA ALA A 151 -15.87 0.19 9.61
C ALA A 151 -15.77 0.85 8.22
N GLN A 152 -14.93 1.88 8.07
CA GLN A 152 -14.70 2.52 6.77
C GLN A 152 -13.99 1.59 5.80
N LEU A 153 -12.95 0.87 6.26
CA LEU A 153 -12.22 -0.07 5.42
C LEU A 153 -13.09 -1.29 5.04
N GLU A 154 -13.93 -1.77 5.94
CA GLU A 154 -14.91 -2.83 5.64
C GLU A 154 -15.92 -2.39 4.58
N ALA A 155 -16.43 -1.16 4.67
CA ALA A 155 -17.33 -0.60 3.67
C ALA A 155 -16.66 -0.47 2.29
N LEU A 156 -15.40 -0.01 2.23
CA LEU A 156 -14.62 0.06 1.00
C LEU A 156 -14.38 -1.33 0.40
N SER A 157 -13.93 -2.27 1.22
CA SER A 157 -13.66 -3.64 0.80
C SER A 157 -14.92 -4.31 0.21
N ALA A 158 -16.05 -4.19 0.91
CA ALA A 158 -17.32 -4.73 0.44
C ALA A 158 -17.75 -4.09 -0.90
N PHE A 159 -17.61 -2.77 -1.03
CA PHE A 159 -17.92 -2.05 -2.26
C PHE A 159 -17.01 -2.46 -3.41
N CYS A 160 -15.70 -2.53 -3.19
CA CYS A 160 -14.74 -2.95 -4.21
C CYS A 160 -15.05 -4.37 -4.70
N ARG A 161 -15.31 -5.31 -3.79
CA ARG A 161 -15.71 -6.69 -4.14
C ARG A 161 -17.01 -6.72 -4.96
N GLN A 162 -18.03 -5.95 -4.55
CA GLN A 162 -19.30 -5.86 -5.30
C GLN A 162 -19.10 -5.34 -6.73
N LYS A 163 -18.17 -4.39 -6.92
CA LYS A 163 -17.87 -3.80 -8.24
C LYS A 163 -16.79 -4.55 -9.01
N GLY A 164 -16.21 -5.59 -8.44
CA GLY A 164 -15.11 -6.34 -9.04
C GLY A 164 -13.82 -5.53 -9.19
N LEU A 165 -13.58 -4.58 -8.29
CA LEU A 165 -12.37 -3.76 -8.20
C LEU A 165 -11.37 -4.40 -7.24
N TYR A 166 -10.08 -4.24 -7.50
CA TYR A 166 -9.05 -4.52 -6.51
C TYR A 166 -8.95 -3.37 -5.51
N LEU A 167 -8.72 -3.70 -4.25
CA LEU A 167 -8.38 -2.74 -3.19
C LEU A 167 -6.91 -2.90 -2.81
N PHE A 168 -6.11 -1.88 -3.09
CA PHE A 168 -4.68 -1.83 -2.78
C PHE A 168 -4.42 -0.79 -1.68
N LEU A 169 -3.78 -1.20 -0.59
CA LEU A 169 -3.42 -0.32 0.53
C LEU A 169 -1.92 -0.07 0.56
N ASP A 170 -1.57 1.19 0.40
CA ASP A 170 -0.23 1.73 0.66
C ASP A 170 -0.01 1.83 2.17
N GLY A 171 0.94 1.06 2.66
CA GLY A 171 1.30 0.97 4.06
C GLY A 171 2.66 1.58 4.39
N ALA A 172 3.09 2.64 3.69
CA ALA A 172 4.38 3.30 3.96
C ALA A 172 4.56 3.69 5.43
N ARG A 173 3.47 3.99 6.12
CA ARG A 173 3.45 4.33 7.55
C ARG A 173 2.46 3.46 8.34
N LEU A 174 2.24 2.25 7.86
CA LEU A 174 1.23 1.35 8.43
C LEU A 174 1.52 1.02 9.91
N GLY A 175 2.77 0.80 10.27
CA GLY A 175 3.16 0.56 11.68
C GLY A 175 2.71 1.69 12.60
N SER A 176 2.92 2.94 12.21
CA SER A 176 2.48 4.12 12.97
C SER A 176 0.94 4.20 13.03
N ALA A 177 0.25 3.90 11.94
CA ALA A 177 -1.21 3.90 11.91
C ALA A 177 -1.81 2.84 12.83
N LEU A 178 -1.31 1.60 12.79
CA LEU A 178 -1.81 0.49 13.61
C LEU A 178 -1.52 0.66 15.12
N THR A 179 -0.46 1.39 15.48
CA THR A 179 -0.10 1.64 16.88
C THR A 179 -0.63 2.97 17.42
N SER A 180 -1.30 3.76 16.59
CA SER A 180 -1.93 5.01 16.99
C SER A 180 -3.08 4.77 17.96
N PRO A 181 -3.26 5.62 19.01
CA PRO A 181 -4.41 5.53 19.91
C PRO A 181 -5.78 5.69 19.20
N ALA A 182 -5.79 6.29 18.02
CA ALA A 182 -7.00 6.46 17.21
C ALA A 182 -7.25 5.27 16.26
N GLY A 183 -6.31 4.33 16.14
CA GLY A 183 -6.43 3.15 15.28
C GLY A 183 -7.27 2.06 15.91
N ASP A 184 -8.12 1.41 15.12
CA ASP A 184 -8.93 0.26 15.50
C ASP A 184 -8.73 -0.95 14.57
N LEU A 185 -7.75 -0.86 13.66
CA LEU A 185 -7.37 -1.90 12.72
C LEU A 185 -6.21 -2.73 13.25
N THR A 186 -6.21 -4.01 12.92
CA THR A 186 -5.07 -4.92 13.07
C THR A 186 -4.47 -5.24 11.70
N LEU A 187 -3.24 -5.78 11.69
CA LEU A 187 -2.61 -6.23 10.46
C LEU A 187 -3.41 -7.36 9.79
N ALA A 188 -4.01 -8.25 10.58
CA ALA A 188 -4.92 -9.28 10.09
C ALA A 188 -6.19 -8.70 9.43
N ASP A 189 -6.72 -7.58 9.95
CA ASP A 189 -7.84 -6.88 9.31
C ASP A 189 -7.44 -6.32 7.94
N ILE A 190 -6.26 -5.71 7.82
CA ILE A 190 -5.73 -5.22 6.54
C ILE A 190 -5.65 -6.39 5.53
N ALA A 191 -5.00 -7.49 5.92
CA ALA A 191 -4.84 -8.65 5.05
C ALA A 191 -6.17 -9.31 4.61
N ARG A 192 -7.20 -9.23 5.46
CA ARG A 192 -8.55 -9.73 5.16
C ARG A 192 -9.35 -8.82 4.22
N LEU A 193 -9.13 -7.51 4.33
CA LEU A 193 -9.97 -6.49 3.70
C LEU A 193 -9.41 -5.97 2.37
N THR A 194 -8.13 -6.19 2.10
CA THR A 194 -7.47 -5.74 0.87
C THR A 194 -7.06 -6.91 -0.03
N ASP A 195 -6.89 -6.66 -1.32
CA ASP A 195 -6.36 -7.63 -2.27
C ASP A 195 -4.83 -7.56 -2.33
N LEU A 196 -4.29 -6.35 -2.19
CA LEU A 196 -2.86 -6.07 -2.09
C LEU A 196 -2.63 -5.04 -0.99
N PHE A 197 -1.54 -5.19 -0.27
CA PHE A 197 -1.04 -4.14 0.61
C PHE A 197 0.47 -4.27 0.78
N TYR A 198 1.12 -3.22 1.21
CA TYR A 198 2.51 -3.34 1.66
C TYR A 198 2.71 -2.73 3.05
N ILE A 199 3.80 -3.12 3.68
CA ILE A 199 4.26 -2.61 4.97
C ILE A 199 5.57 -1.90 4.71
N GLY A 200 5.62 -0.59 4.95
CA GLY A 200 6.84 0.19 4.99
C GLY A 200 7.60 -0.03 6.29
N GLY A 201 8.91 -0.22 6.19
CA GLY A 201 9.80 -0.42 7.33
C GLY A 201 11.08 0.39 7.22
#